data_65686a687ab632227f7f078a1e869877
#
_entry.id   65686a687ab632227f7f078a1e869877
#
_cell.length_a   1.000
_cell.length_b   1.000
_cell.length_c   1.000
_cell.angle_alpha   90.00
_cell.angle_beta   90.00
_cell.angle_gamma   90.00
#
_symmetry.space_group_name_H-M   'P 1'
#
loop_
_entity.id
_entity.type
_entity.pdbx_description
1 polymer ?
#
loop_
_entity_poly.entity_id
_entity_poly.type
_entity_poly.pdbx_seq_one_letter_code
_entity_poly.pdbx_strand_id
1 'polypeptide(L)'
;MFDIDYVNYKRNNKKGIDILIYAFICLIIKNTSKGIKKPFIKEAAEKVTQKIVNWKIFFLIRYFLCCKVKKYDIINIVERVDITMLKANNQLSFCLSSHASLYDILIEKDNFWRQLKDMVDFSFVYDELKDKYSSTMGRKAEDVIRMFKYLLLKNYYKLSDRDLIARTKTDMLFKYFLDYLPEEVNLIDPSLLTVFRRERLSNKDNEEETSTNLMDKLIAKTVEIALEEGIIEVKNKIIQDSTHTNAMYQHISPREELIKQAKELRKSIYKIDETMHDKMPKKRESTGLLEDQIEYTKELLNLVKEDARFTTIPAINEKINMLEETMNDTEYEIEYSKDKDAKVGHKTADTSFFGYKTHIAMTPERIITAAVVTSGEKHDGKQLQKLVEKSQANGIEVEAVIGDGAYSEKENIEYCEENNIKLASKLSNFVTHGNSQRNNNFEYNKDAGMYVCKAGHMAIKKQKQKIRDTKNQDLTTDVESYFFDVEKCKHCPYKEGCYKEGAKSKTYNVTIKSDIHIKHMDYMETEEFKELYSERYKIEAKNSELKSQFGYDTANACGKNGITIQGASALFLVNIKRIIKLKELKQQNNG
;
A
#
# COMPACT_ATOMS: atom_id res chain seq x y z
N MET A 1 -39.74 47.99 3.87
CA MET A 1 -40.09 48.29 5.27
C MET A 1 -40.85 47.10 5.82
N PHE A 2 -40.18 46.10 6.29
CA PHE A 2 -40.72 44.98 7.04
C PHE A 2 -39.64 44.61 8.08
N ASP A 3 -39.69 45.33 9.19
CA ASP A 3 -39.06 44.90 10.44
C ASP A 3 -39.97 43.80 11.01
N ILE A 4 -39.56 42.56 10.82
CA ILE A 4 -40.18 41.42 11.50
C ILE A 4 -39.26 41.15 12.68
N ASP A 5 -39.76 41.39 13.89
CA ASP A 5 -39.17 41.08 15.17
C ASP A 5 -38.74 39.62 15.24
N TYR A 6 -37.47 39.35 15.02
CA TYR A 6 -36.86 38.04 14.87
C TYR A 6 -36.77 37.25 16.18
N VAL A 7 -36.93 37.94 17.30
CA VAL A 7 -36.71 37.35 18.64
C VAL A 7 -37.90 36.53 19.14
N ASN A 8 -39.11 36.83 18.70
CA ASN A 8 -40.34 36.15 19.16
C ASN A 8 -40.74 34.92 18.34
N TYR A 9 -40.10 34.66 17.21
CA TYR A 9 -40.48 33.59 16.29
C TYR A 9 -39.80 32.22 16.57
N LYS A 10 -38.86 32.21 17.49
CA LYS A 10 -38.04 31.02 17.78
C LYS A 10 -38.74 29.92 18.61
N ARG A 11 -39.96 30.17 19.09
CA ARG A 11 -40.61 29.26 20.05
C ARG A 11 -41.73 28.35 19.55
N ASN A 12 -42.38 28.60 18.42
CA ASN A 12 -43.49 27.75 18.00
C ASN A 12 -43.63 27.61 16.47
N ASN A 13 -43.66 26.35 16.01
CA ASN A 13 -44.22 25.82 14.77
C ASN A 13 -43.34 25.69 13.53
N LYS A 14 -42.91 24.42 13.29
CA LYS A 14 -42.46 23.93 11.97
C LYS A 14 -43.43 24.29 10.83
N LYS A 15 -44.75 24.25 11.05
CA LYS A 15 -45.77 24.59 10.03
C LYS A 15 -45.73 26.06 9.61
N GLY A 16 -45.39 26.99 10.49
CA GLY A 16 -45.32 28.42 10.16
C GLY A 16 -44.16 28.76 9.22
N ILE A 17 -43.03 28.06 9.37
CA ILE A 17 -41.86 28.24 8.50
C ILE A 17 -42.12 27.74 7.10
N ASP A 18 -42.79 26.60 6.94
CA ASP A 18 -43.16 26.04 5.66
C ASP A 18 -44.12 26.94 4.88
N ILE A 19 -45.08 27.60 5.57
CA ILE A 19 -46.01 28.56 4.96
C ILE A 19 -45.29 29.83 4.50
N LEU A 20 -44.33 30.34 5.24
CA LEU A 20 -43.55 31.52 4.89
C LEU A 20 -42.62 31.22 3.67
N ILE A 21 -42.01 30.07 3.63
CA ILE A 21 -41.19 29.61 2.50
C ILE A 21 -42.05 29.47 1.24
N TYR A 22 -43.22 28.86 1.37
CA TYR A 22 -44.17 28.69 0.28
C TYR A 22 -44.66 30.06 -0.23
N ALA A 23 -45.05 30.97 0.66
CA ALA A 23 -45.47 32.33 0.31
C ALA A 23 -44.36 33.12 -0.39
N PHE A 24 -43.10 32.97 0.07
CA PHE A 24 -41.94 33.62 -0.53
C PHE A 24 -41.59 33.09 -1.92
N ILE A 25 -41.67 31.78 -2.11
CA ILE A 25 -41.49 31.14 -3.42
C ILE A 25 -42.61 31.57 -4.39
N CYS A 26 -43.88 31.61 -3.95
CA CYS A 26 -44.99 32.10 -4.74
C CYS A 26 -44.85 33.57 -5.14
N LEU A 27 -44.30 34.41 -4.26
CA LEU A 27 -44.04 35.84 -4.51
C LEU A 27 -42.92 36.03 -5.56
N ILE A 28 -41.86 35.25 -5.48
CA ILE A 28 -40.76 35.24 -6.47
C ILE A 28 -41.27 34.81 -7.84
N ILE A 29 -42.07 33.74 -7.90
CA ILE A 29 -42.63 33.21 -9.14
C ILE A 29 -43.64 34.20 -9.74
N LYS A 30 -44.45 34.88 -8.91
CA LYS A 30 -45.40 35.88 -9.33
C LYS A 30 -44.75 37.15 -9.92
N ASN A 31 -43.59 37.52 -9.38
CA ASN A 31 -42.84 38.68 -9.87
C ASN A 31 -41.92 38.38 -11.07
N THR A 32 -41.69 37.11 -11.41
CA THR A 32 -40.77 36.70 -12.49
C THR A 32 -41.45 36.06 -13.70
N SER A 33 -42.78 35.80 -13.70
CA SER A 33 -43.44 35.07 -14.77
C SER A 33 -44.74 35.70 -15.26
N LYS A 34 -44.72 36.31 -16.43
CA LYS A 34 -45.88 36.34 -17.35
C LYS A 34 -45.72 35.09 -18.22
N GLY A 35 -46.50 34.00 -17.94
CA GLY A 35 -46.63 32.90 -18.89
C GLY A 35 -46.50 31.43 -18.44
N ILE A 36 -46.35 31.10 -17.15
CA ILE A 36 -46.27 29.69 -16.69
C ILE A 36 -47.62 29.23 -16.10
N LYS A 37 -48.11 28.04 -16.51
CA LYS A 37 -49.38 27.47 -16.04
C LYS A 37 -49.36 27.09 -14.56
N LYS A 38 -50.42 27.44 -13.79
CA LYS A 38 -50.57 27.22 -12.34
C LYS A 38 -50.24 25.82 -11.79
N PRO A 39 -50.56 24.68 -12.46
CA PRO A 39 -50.26 23.36 -11.90
C PRO A 39 -48.74 23.06 -11.79
N PHE A 40 -47.94 23.56 -12.73
CA PHE A 40 -46.50 23.37 -12.74
C PHE A 40 -45.79 24.10 -11.58
N ILE A 41 -46.35 25.21 -11.17
CA ILE A 41 -45.83 26.02 -10.05
C ILE A 41 -46.06 25.33 -8.71
N LYS A 42 -47.19 24.66 -8.53
CA LYS A 42 -47.54 23.92 -7.30
C LYS A 42 -46.63 22.69 -7.13
N GLU A 43 -46.40 21.93 -8.18
CA GLU A 43 -45.53 20.76 -8.15
C GLU A 43 -44.04 21.12 -7.90
N ALA A 44 -43.58 22.22 -8.52
CA ALA A 44 -42.21 22.72 -8.25
C ALA A 44 -42.07 23.25 -6.84
N ALA A 45 -43.08 23.94 -6.28
CA ALA A 45 -43.08 24.42 -4.91
C ALA A 45 -43.15 23.28 -3.87
N GLU A 46 -43.91 22.22 -4.14
CA GLU A 46 -43.99 21.03 -3.28
C GLU A 46 -42.66 20.23 -3.28
N LYS A 47 -42.00 20.06 -4.44
CA LYS A 47 -40.68 19.46 -4.58
C LYS A 47 -39.60 20.28 -3.88
N VAL A 48 -39.66 21.59 -3.91
CA VAL A 48 -38.74 22.49 -3.23
C VAL A 48 -38.95 22.47 -1.72
N THR A 49 -40.20 22.46 -1.23
CA THR A 49 -40.52 22.40 0.21
C THR A 49 -40.10 21.06 0.83
N GLN A 50 -40.23 19.94 0.13
CA GLN A 50 -39.72 18.64 0.59
C GLN A 50 -38.18 18.60 0.65
N LYS A 51 -37.49 19.39 -0.18
CA LYS A 51 -36.01 19.45 -0.27
C LYS A 51 -35.35 20.48 0.67
N ILE A 52 -36.07 21.51 1.15
CA ILE A 52 -35.52 22.56 2.00
C ILE A 52 -35.62 22.17 3.49
N VAL A 53 -34.89 21.13 3.90
CA VAL A 53 -34.67 20.81 5.32
C VAL A 53 -33.42 21.55 5.89
N ASN A 54 -32.66 22.27 5.07
CA ASN A 54 -31.42 22.92 5.49
C ASN A 54 -31.46 24.46 5.31
N TRP A 55 -31.34 25.19 6.42
CA TRP A 55 -31.22 26.65 6.51
C TRP A 55 -30.14 27.27 5.59
N LYS A 56 -29.15 26.52 5.19
CA LYS A 56 -28.09 26.98 4.27
C LYS A 56 -28.62 27.38 2.88
N ILE A 57 -29.64 26.70 2.36
CA ILE A 57 -30.24 27.02 1.06
C ILE A 57 -31.01 28.35 1.14
N PHE A 58 -31.64 28.67 2.26
CA PHE A 58 -32.35 29.93 2.46
C PHE A 58 -31.39 31.15 2.39
N PHE A 59 -30.19 31.03 2.97
CA PHE A 59 -29.18 32.09 2.90
C PHE A 59 -28.56 32.22 1.50
N LEU A 60 -28.36 31.12 0.78
CA LEU A 60 -27.90 31.13 -0.61
C LEU A 60 -28.91 31.84 -1.53
N ILE A 61 -30.20 31.54 -1.40
CA ILE A 61 -31.25 32.19 -2.16
C ILE A 61 -31.26 33.72 -1.86
N ARG A 62 -31.08 34.13 -0.62
CA ARG A 62 -31.02 35.55 -0.23
C ARG A 62 -29.79 36.27 -0.79
N TYR A 63 -28.63 35.61 -0.81
CA TYR A 63 -27.39 36.14 -1.38
C TYR A 63 -27.49 36.31 -2.90
N PHE A 64 -28.03 35.31 -3.61
CA PHE A 64 -28.19 35.34 -5.07
C PHE A 64 -29.23 36.36 -5.51
N LEU A 65 -30.27 36.60 -4.73
CA LEU A 65 -31.27 37.64 -5.01
C LEU A 65 -30.69 39.08 -4.93
N CYS A 66 -29.67 39.29 -4.07
CA CYS A 66 -28.96 40.56 -4.03
C CYS A 66 -27.95 40.76 -5.20
N CYS A 67 -27.47 39.69 -5.84
CA CYS A 67 -26.40 39.74 -6.84
C CYS A 67 -26.83 39.72 -8.30
N LYS A 68 -28.12 39.95 -8.65
CA LYS A 68 -28.66 39.97 -10.04
C LYS A 68 -28.27 38.77 -10.90
N VAL A 69 -28.29 37.55 -10.40
CA VAL A 69 -27.99 36.32 -11.15
C VAL A 69 -29.11 35.95 -12.09
N LYS A 70 -28.78 35.47 -13.31
CA LYS A 70 -29.75 35.14 -14.35
C LYS A 70 -30.61 33.93 -14.01
N LYS A 71 -31.87 33.93 -14.42
CA LYS A 71 -32.94 32.94 -14.14
C LYS A 71 -32.55 31.47 -14.39
N TYR A 72 -31.68 31.19 -15.36
CA TYR A 72 -31.21 29.83 -15.71
C TYR A 72 -30.26 29.21 -14.70
N ASP A 73 -29.48 30.02 -13.99
CA ASP A 73 -28.48 29.52 -13.05
C ASP A 73 -29.13 28.99 -11.76
N ILE A 74 -30.29 29.56 -11.36
CA ILE A 74 -31.05 29.14 -10.18
C ILE A 74 -31.70 27.76 -10.40
N ILE A 75 -32.22 27.49 -11.59
CA ILE A 75 -32.87 26.22 -11.93
C ILE A 75 -31.85 25.09 -11.98
N ASN A 76 -30.67 25.33 -12.56
CA ASN A 76 -29.57 24.36 -12.60
C ASN A 76 -28.96 24.04 -11.22
N ILE A 77 -29.00 25.01 -10.29
CA ILE A 77 -28.54 24.79 -8.90
C ILE A 77 -29.55 23.95 -8.11
N VAL A 78 -30.87 24.16 -8.35
CA VAL A 78 -31.92 23.41 -7.66
C VAL A 78 -32.06 21.97 -8.21
N GLU A 79 -31.81 21.75 -9.49
CA GLU A 79 -31.84 20.41 -10.10
C GLU A 79 -30.64 19.52 -9.71
N ARG A 80 -29.55 20.12 -9.22
CA ARG A 80 -28.35 19.40 -8.77
C ARG A 80 -28.30 19.05 -7.27
N VAL A 81 -29.36 19.34 -6.52
CA VAL A 81 -29.43 18.89 -5.10
C VAL A 81 -29.88 17.44 -5.07
N ASP A 82 -28.99 16.54 -5.35
CA ASP A 82 -29.19 15.12 -5.11
C ASP A 82 -29.49 14.87 -3.62
N ILE A 83 -30.64 14.26 -3.35
CA ILE A 83 -31.01 13.80 -2.00
C ILE A 83 -30.24 12.50 -1.75
N THR A 84 -28.93 12.58 -1.64
CA THR A 84 -28.12 11.46 -1.18
C THR A 84 -27.97 11.53 0.34
N MET A 85 -27.85 10.38 1.00
CA MET A 85 -27.51 10.32 2.43
C MET A 85 -26.12 10.90 2.71
N LEU A 86 -25.34 11.08 1.67
CA LEU A 86 -24.05 11.76 1.69
C LEU A 86 -24.27 13.28 1.69
N LYS A 87 -23.53 14.02 2.51
CA LYS A 87 -23.50 15.49 2.45
C LYS A 87 -22.94 15.89 1.10
N ALA A 88 -23.60 16.86 0.43
CA ALA A 88 -23.06 17.44 -0.80
C ALA A 88 -21.65 18.00 -0.59
N ASN A 89 -20.83 17.94 -1.62
CA ASN A 89 -19.47 18.46 -1.60
C ASN A 89 -19.51 20.00 -1.51
N ASN A 90 -19.47 20.54 -0.27
CA ASN A 90 -19.40 21.97 0.00
C ASN A 90 -18.02 22.30 0.57
N GLN A 91 -17.02 22.39 -0.30
CA GLN A 91 -15.69 22.89 0.11
C GLN A 91 -15.70 24.37 0.49
N LEU A 92 -16.66 25.14 0.02
CA LEU A 92 -16.91 26.52 0.48
C LEU A 92 -17.68 26.49 1.81
N SER A 93 -17.03 26.03 2.90
CA SER A 93 -17.55 26.23 4.22
C SER A 93 -17.24 27.66 4.64
N PHE A 94 -18.21 28.57 4.50
CA PHE A 94 -18.14 29.84 5.19
C PHE A 94 -18.12 29.56 6.70
N CYS A 95 -16.97 29.78 7.31
CA CYS A 95 -16.84 29.69 8.74
C CYS A 95 -17.55 30.89 9.36
N LEU A 96 -18.81 30.70 9.76
CA LEU A 96 -19.64 31.73 10.40
C LEU A 96 -19.35 31.89 11.92
N SER A 97 -18.24 31.31 12.39
CA SER A 97 -17.82 31.44 13.77
C SER A 97 -17.14 32.77 14.02
N SER A 98 -17.49 33.43 15.12
CA SER A 98 -16.78 34.60 15.62
C SER A 98 -15.33 34.30 16.03
N HIS A 99 -15.01 33.02 16.23
CA HIS A 99 -13.69 32.53 16.64
C HIS A 99 -12.84 32.04 15.45
N ALA A 100 -13.32 32.15 14.21
CA ALA A 100 -12.60 31.68 13.02
C ALA A 100 -11.21 32.31 12.86
N SER A 101 -11.05 33.57 13.28
CA SER A 101 -9.77 34.29 13.27
C SER A 101 -8.68 33.65 14.14
N LEU A 102 -9.05 32.78 15.09
CA LEU A 102 -8.06 32.04 15.89
C LEU A 102 -7.18 31.14 15.03
N TYR A 103 -7.69 30.61 13.97
CA TYR A 103 -6.90 29.78 13.05
C TYR A 103 -5.79 30.58 12.36
N ASP A 104 -6.08 31.84 11.98
CA ASP A 104 -5.10 32.70 11.35
C ASP A 104 -4.05 33.23 12.33
N ILE A 105 -4.41 33.35 13.63
CA ILE A 105 -3.52 33.78 14.69
C ILE A 105 -2.61 32.63 15.17
N LEU A 106 -3.17 31.40 15.28
CA LEU A 106 -2.49 30.26 15.91
C LEU A 106 -1.74 29.36 14.94
N ILE A 107 -2.12 29.35 13.66
CA ILE A 107 -1.53 28.46 12.66
C ILE A 107 -0.75 29.31 11.66
N GLU A 108 0.55 29.16 11.66
CA GLU A 108 1.46 29.86 10.75
C GLU A 108 1.15 29.51 9.29
N LYS A 109 1.41 30.46 8.37
CA LYS A 109 1.12 30.29 6.94
C LYS A 109 1.98 29.22 6.28
N ASP A 110 3.19 29.00 6.77
CA ASP A 110 4.15 27.99 6.33
C ASP A 110 3.92 26.61 6.98
N ASN A 111 2.90 26.48 7.85
CA ASN A 111 2.53 25.18 8.41
C ASN A 111 2.15 24.20 7.31
N PHE A 112 2.76 23.00 7.31
CA PHE A 112 2.54 21.95 6.31
C PHE A 112 1.06 21.63 6.04
N TRP A 113 0.24 21.49 7.10
CA TRP A 113 -1.17 21.15 6.96
C TRP A 113 -2.01 22.29 6.37
N ARG A 114 -1.58 23.54 6.61
CA ARG A 114 -2.19 24.71 5.98
C ARG A 114 -1.84 24.75 4.49
N GLN A 115 -0.57 24.60 4.16
CA GLN A 115 -0.11 24.55 2.76
C GLN A 115 -0.74 23.37 2.00
N LEU A 116 -0.86 22.19 2.63
CA LEU A 116 -1.54 21.03 2.04
C LEU A 116 -3.01 21.33 1.74
N LYS A 117 -3.72 21.95 2.69
CA LYS A 117 -5.14 22.29 2.53
C LYS A 117 -5.37 23.33 1.42
N ASP A 118 -4.46 24.26 1.25
CA ASP A 118 -4.53 25.31 0.23
C ASP A 118 -4.14 24.77 -1.16
N MET A 119 -3.23 23.78 -1.23
CA MET A 119 -2.72 23.20 -2.47
C MET A 119 -3.65 22.14 -3.06
N VAL A 120 -4.31 21.34 -2.23
CA VAL A 120 -5.04 20.15 -2.66
C VAL A 120 -6.54 20.37 -2.57
N ASP A 121 -7.22 20.31 -3.71
CA ASP A 121 -8.67 20.14 -3.76
C ASP A 121 -9.03 18.68 -3.46
N PHE A 122 -9.65 18.43 -2.31
CA PHE A 122 -10.09 17.11 -1.88
C PHE A 122 -11.44 16.67 -2.47
N SER A 123 -12.03 17.40 -3.41
CA SER A 123 -13.32 17.06 -4.02
C SER A 123 -13.30 15.70 -4.70
N PHE A 124 -12.15 15.30 -5.26
CA PHE A 124 -11.96 13.98 -5.88
C PHE A 124 -12.30 12.82 -4.93
N VAL A 125 -12.10 12.98 -3.62
CA VAL A 125 -12.44 11.94 -2.61
C VAL A 125 -13.95 11.72 -2.56
N TYR A 126 -14.72 12.80 -2.68
CA TYR A 126 -16.18 12.70 -2.74
C TYR A 126 -16.63 11.96 -3.98
N ASP A 127 -16.10 12.34 -5.14
CA ASP A 127 -16.47 11.73 -6.43
C ASP A 127 -16.15 10.23 -6.46
N GLU A 128 -15.04 9.82 -5.86
CA GLU A 128 -14.61 8.43 -5.77
C GLU A 128 -15.46 7.57 -4.84
N LEU A 129 -16.02 8.16 -3.80
CA LEU A 129 -16.68 7.39 -2.75
C LEU A 129 -18.21 7.55 -2.73
N LYS A 130 -18.77 8.51 -3.46
CA LYS A 130 -20.22 8.78 -3.46
C LYS A 130 -21.06 7.55 -3.79
N ASP A 131 -20.65 6.72 -4.74
CA ASP A 131 -21.37 5.54 -5.18
C ASP A 131 -21.32 4.37 -4.16
N LYS A 132 -20.42 4.44 -3.20
CA LYS A 132 -20.33 3.48 -2.09
C LYS A 132 -21.30 3.79 -0.95
N TYR A 133 -22.10 4.85 -1.07
CA TYR A 133 -23.10 5.26 -0.08
C TYR A 133 -24.50 5.12 -0.64
N SER A 134 -25.43 4.57 0.18
CA SER A 134 -26.83 4.51 -0.22
C SER A 134 -27.42 5.91 -0.38
N SER A 135 -28.19 6.12 -1.43
CA SER A 135 -28.91 7.39 -1.66
C SER A 135 -30.14 7.55 -0.77
N THR A 136 -30.73 6.45 -0.31
CA THR A 136 -32.07 6.45 0.30
C THR A 136 -32.16 5.80 1.68
N MET A 137 -31.25 4.89 2.01
CA MET A 137 -31.32 4.11 3.26
C MET A 137 -30.15 4.36 4.20
N GLY A 138 -30.43 4.37 5.50
CA GLY A 138 -29.43 4.43 6.55
C GLY A 138 -29.41 5.76 7.30
N ARG A 139 -28.47 5.89 8.24
CA ARG A 139 -28.17 7.15 8.93
C ARG A 139 -27.43 8.09 8.00
N LYS A 140 -27.66 9.40 8.14
CA LYS A 140 -26.91 10.43 7.41
C LYS A 140 -25.40 10.22 7.59
N ALA A 141 -24.68 10.12 6.49
CA ALA A 141 -23.24 9.89 6.50
C ALA A 141 -22.49 11.12 7.01
N GLU A 142 -21.35 10.89 7.67
CA GLU A 142 -20.38 11.94 7.92
C GLU A 142 -19.74 12.41 6.62
N ASP A 143 -19.15 13.60 6.66
CA ASP A 143 -18.46 14.18 5.52
C ASP A 143 -17.29 13.29 5.09
N VAL A 144 -17.35 12.79 3.87
CA VAL A 144 -16.37 11.83 3.32
C VAL A 144 -14.98 12.44 3.21
N ILE A 145 -14.89 13.72 2.83
CA ILE A 145 -13.63 14.45 2.74
C ILE A 145 -13.00 14.57 4.13
N ARG A 146 -13.83 14.91 5.15
CA ARG A 146 -13.36 14.96 6.55
C ARG A 146 -12.88 13.61 7.04
N MET A 147 -13.60 12.51 6.72
CA MET A 147 -13.19 11.15 7.08
C MET A 147 -11.85 10.79 6.45
N PHE A 148 -11.61 11.18 5.21
CA PHE A 148 -10.33 10.98 4.53
C PHE A 148 -9.22 11.84 5.15
N LYS A 149 -9.48 13.11 5.46
CA LYS A 149 -8.52 13.98 6.16
C LYS A 149 -8.11 13.42 7.54
N TYR A 150 -9.03 12.79 8.26
CA TYR A 150 -8.70 12.06 9.49
C TYR A 150 -7.71 10.92 9.25
N LEU A 151 -7.84 10.19 8.15
CA LEU A 151 -6.92 9.12 7.79
C LEU A 151 -5.50 9.65 7.54
N LEU A 152 -5.37 10.80 6.88
CA LEU A 152 -4.08 11.46 6.66
C LEU A 152 -3.41 11.84 7.99
N LEU A 153 -4.15 12.50 8.89
CA LEU A 153 -3.66 12.86 10.24
C LEU A 153 -3.26 11.63 11.04
N LYS A 154 -4.11 10.58 11.02
CA LYS A 154 -3.85 9.32 11.71
C LYS A 154 -2.49 8.72 11.32
N ASN A 155 -2.25 8.60 10.01
CA ASN A 155 -1.05 7.95 9.50
C ASN A 155 0.20 8.80 9.74
N TYR A 156 0.10 10.11 9.56
CA TYR A 156 1.22 11.03 9.78
C TYR A 156 1.66 11.06 11.24
N TYR A 157 0.71 11.21 12.17
CA TYR A 157 1.00 11.30 13.62
C TYR A 157 1.04 9.93 14.30
N LYS A 158 0.83 8.83 13.58
CA LYS A 158 0.84 7.44 14.11
C LYS A 158 -0.12 7.24 15.28
N LEU A 159 -1.31 7.85 15.21
CA LEU A 159 -2.31 7.85 16.29
C LEU A 159 -3.28 6.67 16.16
N SER A 160 -3.77 6.18 17.31
CA SER A 160 -4.96 5.32 17.32
C SER A 160 -6.21 6.14 16.95
N ASP A 161 -7.29 5.46 16.53
CA ASP A 161 -8.55 6.16 16.21
C ASP A 161 -9.09 6.95 17.41
N ARG A 162 -8.94 6.42 18.63
CA ARG A 162 -9.36 7.07 19.87
C ARG A 162 -8.52 8.29 20.20
N ASP A 163 -7.19 8.16 20.11
CA ASP A 163 -6.26 9.25 20.40
C ASP A 163 -6.40 10.39 19.37
N LEU A 164 -6.63 10.03 18.10
CA LEU A 164 -6.88 11.00 17.04
C LEU A 164 -8.11 11.88 17.35
N ILE A 165 -9.23 11.27 17.71
CA ILE A 165 -10.44 12.02 18.07
C ILE A 165 -10.25 12.80 19.38
N ALA A 166 -9.60 12.21 20.38
CA ALA A 166 -9.30 12.90 21.64
C ALA A 166 -8.42 14.14 21.39
N ARG A 167 -7.37 14.01 20.60
CA ARG A 167 -6.49 15.11 20.22
C ARG A 167 -7.22 16.18 19.40
N THR A 168 -8.08 15.79 18.46
CA THR A 168 -8.85 16.75 17.65
C THR A 168 -9.73 17.69 18.51
N LYS A 169 -10.18 17.26 19.70
CA LYS A 169 -10.98 18.10 20.58
C LYS A 169 -10.25 19.37 21.05
N THR A 170 -8.94 19.27 21.24
CA THR A 170 -8.10 20.33 21.83
C THR A 170 -7.09 20.93 20.86
N ASP A 171 -6.76 20.24 19.78
CA ASP A 171 -5.74 20.67 18.81
C ASP A 171 -6.38 21.55 17.71
N MET A 172 -6.03 22.83 17.69
CA MET A 172 -6.57 23.80 16.73
C MET A 172 -6.11 23.51 15.29
N LEU A 173 -4.91 22.97 15.11
CA LEU A 173 -4.41 22.58 13.78
C LEU A 173 -5.24 21.42 13.20
N PHE A 174 -5.57 20.43 14.03
CA PHE A 174 -6.41 19.30 13.61
C PHE A 174 -7.82 19.79 13.26
N LYS A 175 -8.42 20.65 14.09
CA LYS A 175 -9.73 21.24 13.79
C LYS A 175 -9.72 22.03 12.49
N TYR A 176 -8.69 22.85 12.27
CA TYR A 176 -8.52 23.62 11.03
C TYR A 176 -8.45 22.72 9.79
N PHE A 177 -7.61 21.70 9.83
CA PHE A 177 -7.43 20.81 8.70
C PHE A 177 -8.69 19.97 8.40
N LEU A 178 -9.43 19.60 9.44
CA LEU A 178 -10.67 18.82 9.35
C LEU A 178 -11.93 19.65 9.09
N ASP A 179 -11.82 20.95 8.86
CA ASP A 179 -12.96 21.86 8.62
C ASP A 179 -13.97 21.88 9.77
N TYR A 180 -13.51 21.76 11.02
CA TYR A 180 -14.29 22.02 12.21
C TYR A 180 -14.24 23.51 12.58
N LEU A 181 -15.21 23.95 13.36
CA LEU A 181 -15.15 25.27 14.00
C LEU A 181 -14.25 25.21 15.25
N PRO A 182 -13.56 26.31 15.64
CA PRO A 182 -12.71 26.32 16.83
C PRO A 182 -13.42 25.86 18.10
N GLU A 183 -14.67 26.27 18.27
CA GLU A 183 -15.55 25.96 19.41
C GLU A 183 -16.26 24.59 19.30
N GLU A 184 -16.15 23.90 18.19
CA GLU A 184 -16.86 22.63 17.96
C GLU A 184 -16.25 21.51 18.80
N VAL A 185 -17.05 20.91 19.69
CA VAL A 185 -16.62 19.84 20.60
C VAL A 185 -17.28 18.50 20.27
N ASN A 186 -18.38 18.51 19.50
CA ASN A 186 -19.10 17.30 19.09
C ASN A 186 -18.46 16.73 17.83
N LEU A 187 -17.50 15.84 18.04
CA LEU A 187 -16.77 15.17 16.97
C LEU A 187 -17.40 13.80 16.66
N ILE A 188 -16.87 13.15 15.64
CA ILE A 188 -17.28 11.81 15.24
C ILE A 188 -16.91 10.76 16.29
N ASP A 189 -17.63 9.63 16.29
CA ASP A 189 -17.23 8.47 17.08
C ASP A 189 -16.00 7.79 16.45
N PRO A 190 -14.98 7.42 17.24
CA PRO A 190 -13.76 6.76 16.72
C PRO A 190 -14.02 5.49 15.90
N SER A 191 -15.08 4.73 16.22
CA SER A 191 -15.44 3.51 15.48
C SER A 191 -15.79 3.76 14.02
N LEU A 192 -16.30 4.97 13.68
CA LEU A 192 -16.62 5.34 12.31
C LEU A 192 -15.40 5.34 11.41
N LEU A 193 -14.21 5.65 11.92
CA LEU A 193 -12.96 5.60 11.16
C LEU A 193 -12.61 4.17 10.76
N THR A 194 -12.83 3.21 11.65
CA THR A 194 -12.66 1.78 11.33
C THR A 194 -13.66 1.30 10.29
N VAL A 195 -14.94 1.68 10.42
CA VAL A 195 -15.98 1.37 9.44
C VAL A 195 -15.65 1.99 8.08
N PHE A 196 -15.22 3.25 8.06
CA PHE A 196 -14.83 3.95 6.84
C PHE A 196 -13.71 3.21 6.09
N ARG A 197 -12.63 2.81 6.77
CA ARG A 197 -11.54 2.04 6.15
C ARG A 197 -12.02 0.69 5.63
N ARG A 198 -12.80 -0.04 6.43
CA ARG A 198 -13.22 -1.41 6.10
C ARG A 198 -14.29 -1.46 5.02
N GLU A 199 -15.28 -0.54 5.05
CA GLU A 199 -16.46 -0.63 4.20
C GLU A 199 -16.39 0.29 2.97
N ARG A 200 -15.64 1.40 3.04
CA ARG A 200 -15.62 2.42 1.98
C ARG A 200 -14.32 2.46 1.21
N LEU A 201 -13.19 2.18 1.85
CA LEU A 201 -11.88 2.21 1.19
C LEU A 201 -11.40 0.82 0.74
N SER A 202 -11.91 -0.28 1.32
CA SER A 202 -11.54 -1.62 0.85
C SER A 202 -12.28 -1.97 -0.43
N ASN A 203 -11.57 -2.59 -1.36
CA ASN A 203 -12.16 -3.17 -2.56
C ASN A 203 -12.60 -4.60 -2.23
N LYS A 204 -13.91 -4.78 -1.94
CA LYS A 204 -14.48 -6.10 -1.63
C LYS A 204 -14.64 -7.01 -2.85
N ASP A 205 -14.67 -6.44 -4.04
CA ASP A 205 -15.16 -7.14 -5.23
C ASP A 205 -14.07 -7.54 -6.25
N ASN A 206 -12.78 -7.32 -5.97
CA ASN A 206 -11.78 -7.53 -7.01
C ASN A 206 -10.59 -8.35 -6.54
N GLU A 207 -10.63 -9.63 -6.82
CA GLU A 207 -9.46 -10.49 -7.06
C GLU A 207 -8.75 -10.11 -8.37
N GLU A 208 -9.34 -9.27 -9.23
CA GLU A 208 -8.72 -8.79 -10.47
C GLU A 208 -7.79 -7.61 -10.20
N GLU A 209 -6.52 -7.81 -10.53
CA GLU A 209 -5.42 -6.82 -10.43
C GLU A 209 -5.61 -5.54 -11.25
N THR A 210 -6.70 -5.40 -11.98
CA THR A 210 -6.94 -4.35 -12.99
C THR A 210 -7.69 -3.12 -12.48
N SER A 211 -8.29 -3.16 -11.27
CA SER A 211 -8.99 -1.98 -10.76
C SER A 211 -8.02 -0.98 -10.12
N THR A 212 -8.10 0.28 -10.55
CA THR A 212 -7.37 1.40 -9.95
C THR A 212 -7.76 1.52 -8.47
N ASN A 213 -6.81 1.29 -7.58
CA ASN A 213 -7.05 1.38 -6.15
C ASN A 213 -6.85 2.82 -5.63
N LEU A 214 -7.22 3.08 -4.37
CA LEU A 214 -7.05 4.39 -3.75
C LEU A 214 -5.60 4.91 -3.83
N MET A 215 -4.62 4.02 -3.74
CA MET A 215 -3.20 4.39 -3.82
C MET A 215 -2.87 4.99 -5.19
N ASP A 216 -3.31 4.34 -6.27
CA ASP A 216 -3.05 4.81 -7.63
C ASP A 216 -3.68 6.20 -7.87
N LYS A 217 -4.92 6.40 -7.40
CA LYS A 217 -5.63 7.68 -7.53
C LYS A 217 -4.96 8.83 -6.77
N LEU A 218 -4.48 8.54 -5.55
CA LEU A 218 -3.76 9.54 -4.77
C LEU A 218 -2.39 9.88 -5.37
N ILE A 219 -1.69 8.89 -5.91
CA ILE A 219 -0.43 9.13 -6.62
C ILE A 219 -0.71 9.96 -7.87
N ALA A 220 -1.70 9.57 -8.70
CA ALA A 220 -2.09 10.32 -9.90
C ALA A 220 -2.37 11.79 -9.58
N LYS A 221 -3.13 12.07 -8.52
CA LYS A 221 -3.41 13.45 -8.09
C LYS A 221 -2.16 14.22 -7.69
N THR A 222 -1.20 13.59 -7.03
CA THR A 222 0.06 14.26 -6.68
C THR A 222 0.97 14.49 -7.89
N VAL A 223 0.96 13.58 -8.87
CA VAL A 223 1.69 13.74 -10.13
C VAL A 223 1.07 14.88 -10.96
N GLU A 224 -0.26 14.93 -11.06
CA GLU A 224 -1.00 16.02 -11.71
C GLU A 224 -0.57 17.38 -11.11
N ILE A 225 -0.63 17.54 -9.80
CA ILE A 225 -0.20 18.78 -9.11
C ILE A 225 1.28 19.10 -9.42
N ALA A 226 2.16 18.09 -9.42
CA ALA A 226 3.58 18.30 -9.68
C ALA A 226 3.86 18.74 -11.12
N LEU A 227 3.08 18.26 -12.09
CA LEU A 227 3.13 18.68 -13.49
C LEU A 227 2.58 20.10 -13.67
N GLU A 228 1.42 20.41 -13.07
CA GLU A 228 0.79 21.74 -13.13
C GLU A 228 1.69 22.84 -12.52
N GLU A 229 2.35 22.53 -11.40
CA GLU A 229 3.30 23.43 -10.75
C GLU A 229 4.68 23.46 -11.47
N GLY A 230 4.84 22.68 -12.54
CA GLY A 230 6.09 22.55 -13.29
C GLY A 230 7.26 22.03 -12.44
N ILE A 231 6.98 21.24 -11.41
CA ILE A 231 8.00 20.62 -10.55
C ILE A 231 8.69 19.46 -11.25
N ILE A 232 7.95 18.72 -12.07
CA ILE A 232 8.43 17.63 -12.90
C ILE A 232 8.01 17.87 -14.36
N GLU A 233 8.74 17.27 -15.28
CA GLU A 233 8.43 17.30 -16.70
C GLU A 233 7.68 16.03 -17.11
N VAL A 234 6.89 16.11 -18.19
CA VAL A 234 6.16 14.95 -18.75
C VAL A 234 7.15 13.87 -19.18
N LYS A 235 8.21 14.24 -19.91
CA LYS A 235 9.32 13.35 -20.27
C LYS A 235 10.29 13.26 -19.11
N ASN A 236 10.39 12.09 -18.51
CA ASN A 236 11.22 11.94 -17.32
C ASN A 236 11.81 10.53 -17.18
N LYS A 237 12.82 10.43 -16.34
CA LYS A 237 13.39 9.16 -15.88
C LYS A 237 12.64 8.70 -14.65
N ILE A 238 12.57 7.40 -14.42
CA ILE A 238 12.05 6.85 -13.17
C ILE A 238 13.07 5.98 -12.48
N ILE A 239 13.15 6.11 -11.16
CA ILE A 239 14.00 5.30 -10.29
C ILE A 239 13.08 4.32 -9.56
N GLN A 240 13.39 3.02 -9.66
CA GLN A 240 12.57 1.95 -9.07
C GLN A 240 13.33 1.24 -7.96
N ASP A 241 12.63 0.93 -6.89
CA ASP A 241 13.11 0.11 -5.78
C ASP A 241 11.94 -0.40 -4.94
N SER A 242 12.19 -1.32 -4.04
CA SER A 242 11.21 -1.79 -3.06
C SER A 242 11.55 -1.36 -1.65
N THR A 243 10.51 -1.07 -0.86
CA THR A 243 10.62 -0.89 0.58
C THR A 243 9.77 -1.93 1.29
N HIS A 244 10.30 -2.53 2.36
CA HIS A 244 9.56 -3.49 3.16
C HIS A 244 8.85 -2.80 4.32
N THR A 245 7.69 -3.33 4.69
CA THR A 245 6.90 -2.95 5.85
C THR A 245 6.64 -4.20 6.68
N ASN A 246 7.02 -4.19 7.95
CA ASN A 246 6.79 -5.32 8.85
C ASN A 246 5.29 -5.48 9.11
N ALA A 247 4.81 -6.72 9.21
CA ALA A 247 3.43 -6.98 9.57
C ALA A 247 3.11 -6.47 10.99
N MET A 248 1.85 -6.13 11.24
CA MET A 248 1.36 -5.69 12.55
C MET A 248 1.56 -6.77 13.63
N TYR A 249 1.44 -8.03 13.25
CA TYR A 249 1.63 -9.18 14.13
C TYR A 249 2.91 -9.91 13.76
N GLN A 250 3.64 -10.39 14.77
CA GLN A 250 4.81 -11.22 14.55
C GLN A 250 4.39 -12.56 13.95
N HIS A 251 5.22 -13.09 13.09
CA HIS A 251 5.12 -14.46 12.64
C HIS A 251 5.45 -15.38 13.82
N ILE A 252 4.48 -16.21 14.22
CA ILE A 252 4.71 -17.27 15.20
C ILE A 252 4.93 -18.55 14.38
N SER A 253 6.09 -19.17 14.53
CA SER A 253 6.33 -20.45 13.85
C SER A 253 5.36 -21.52 14.38
N PRO A 254 4.95 -22.50 13.56
CA PRO A 254 4.09 -23.60 14.01
C PRO A 254 4.62 -24.28 15.27
N ARG A 255 5.93 -24.45 15.36
CA ARG A 255 6.61 -25.00 16.56
C ARG A 255 6.41 -24.13 17.80
N GLU A 256 6.55 -22.81 17.67
CA GLU A 256 6.34 -21.89 18.80
C GLU A 256 4.90 -21.84 19.27
N GLU A 257 3.92 -21.90 18.33
CA GLU A 257 2.51 -21.95 18.68
C GLU A 257 2.14 -23.26 19.40
N LEU A 258 2.66 -24.41 18.95
CA LEU A 258 2.50 -25.68 19.66
C LEU A 258 3.10 -25.63 21.08
N ILE A 259 4.30 -25.05 21.25
CA ILE A 259 4.93 -24.87 22.57
C ILE A 259 4.06 -24.00 23.47
N LYS A 260 3.53 -22.89 22.95
CA LYS A 260 2.70 -21.95 23.71
C LYS A 260 1.40 -22.61 24.16
N GLN A 261 0.66 -23.25 23.26
CA GLN A 261 -0.61 -23.89 23.57
C GLN A 261 -0.43 -25.09 24.51
N ALA A 262 0.60 -25.92 24.32
CA ALA A 262 0.95 -27.00 25.24
C ALA A 262 1.28 -26.47 26.64
N LYS A 263 1.99 -25.34 26.76
CA LYS A 263 2.27 -24.69 28.04
C LYS A 263 1.01 -24.16 28.72
N GLU A 264 0.07 -23.59 27.97
CA GLU A 264 -1.21 -23.09 28.50
C GLU A 264 -2.13 -24.23 28.97
N LEU A 265 -2.17 -25.33 28.22
CA LEU A 265 -2.88 -26.53 28.61
C LEU A 265 -2.33 -27.10 29.93
N ARG A 266 -1.02 -27.30 30.02
CA ARG A 266 -0.35 -27.80 31.25
C ARG A 266 -0.62 -26.92 32.46
N LYS A 267 -0.51 -25.60 32.31
CA LYS A 267 -0.82 -24.63 33.39
C LYS A 267 -2.25 -24.76 33.88
N SER A 268 -3.21 -25.06 33.00
CA SER A 268 -4.61 -25.24 33.38
C SER A 268 -4.83 -26.54 34.13
N ILE A 269 -4.13 -27.61 33.73
CA ILE A 269 -4.18 -28.92 34.42
C ILE A 269 -3.54 -28.82 35.81
N TYR A 270 -2.39 -28.18 35.94
CA TYR A 270 -1.71 -28.04 37.25
C TYR A 270 -2.48 -27.20 38.27
N LYS A 271 -3.37 -26.31 37.83
CA LYS A 271 -4.29 -25.60 38.73
C LYS A 271 -5.33 -26.52 39.37
N ILE A 272 -5.62 -27.65 38.75
CA ILE A 272 -6.63 -28.62 39.22
C ILE A 272 -5.95 -29.76 39.96
N ASP A 273 -4.84 -30.26 39.46
CA ASP A 273 -4.08 -31.37 40.04
C ASP A 273 -2.57 -31.15 39.87
N GLU A 274 -1.92 -30.71 40.95
CA GLU A 274 -0.47 -30.46 40.96
C GLU A 274 0.34 -31.76 40.79
N THR A 275 -0.22 -32.94 41.17
CA THR A 275 0.48 -34.23 41.05
C THR A 275 0.73 -34.63 39.59
N MET A 276 0.01 -34.03 38.66
CA MET A 276 0.21 -34.24 37.23
C MET A 276 1.55 -33.72 36.74
N HIS A 277 2.25 -32.86 37.52
CA HIS A 277 3.56 -32.34 37.15
C HIS A 277 4.57 -33.46 36.91
N ASP A 278 4.54 -34.51 37.71
CA ASP A 278 5.46 -35.65 37.63
C ASP A 278 5.08 -36.67 36.55
N LYS A 279 3.80 -36.65 36.12
CA LYS A 279 3.25 -37.55 35.08
C LYS A 279 3.36 -37.00 33.66
N MET A 280 3.51 -35.68 33.52
CA MET A 280 3.60 -35.05 32.22
C MET A 280 4.85 -35.44 31.42
N PRO A 281 4.77 -35.52 30.08
CA PRO A 281 5.92 -35.82 29.26
C PRO A 281 7.06 -34.85 29.56
N LYS A 282 8.26 -35.38 29.73
CA LYS A 282 9.44 -34.56 29.91
C LYS A 282 9.79 -33.86 28.60
N LYS A 283 10.19 -32.59 28.67
CA LYS A 283 10.77 -31.93 27.52
C LYS A 283 11.99 -32.71 27.06
N ARG A 284 11.98 -33.18 25.82
CA ARG A 284 13.18 -33.72 25.19
C ARG A 284 14.19 -32.57 25.03
N GLU A 285 15.49 -32.88 25.10
CA GLU A 285 16.55 -31.92 24.77
C GLU A 285 16.24 -31.43 23.34
N SER A 286 16.00 -30.13 23.22
CA SER A 286 15.42 -29.61 21.98
C SER A 286 16.48 -29.60 20.88
N THR A 287 16.34 -30.47 19.91
CA THR A 287 17.05 -30.39 18.62
C THR A 287 16.64 -29.16 17.82
N GLY A 288 15.57 -28.48 18.24
CA GLY A 288 14.99 -27.31 17.54
C GLY A 288 14.05 -27.70 16.39
N LEU A 289 13.84 -28.98 16.15
CA LEU A 289 13.03 -29.50 15.04
C LEU A 289 11.53 -29.43 15.39
N LEU A 290 10.71 -29.26 14.36
CA LEU A 290 9.24 -29.21 14.45
C LEU A 290 8.68 -30.60 14.79
N GLU A 291 9.26 -31.64 14.21
CA GLU A 291 8.86 -33.04 14.41
C GLU A 291 8.89 -33.46 15.88
N ASP A 292 9.95 -33.08 16.61
CA ASP A 292 10.08 -33.37 18.04
C ASP A 292 8.97 -32.72 18.86
N GLN A 293 8.55 -31.52 18.46
CA GLN A 293 7.47 -30.80 19.14
C GLN A 293 6.09 -31.44 18.82
N ILE A 294 5.88 -31.92 17.62
CA ILE A 294 4.66 -32.65 17.21
C ILE A 294 4.55 -33.94 18.03
N GLU A 295 5.65 -34.71 18.11
CA GLU A 295 5.66 -35.96 18.89
C GLU A 295 5.40 -35.72 20.37
N TYR A 296 6.06 -34.71 20.96
CA TYR A 296 5.80 -34.28 22.33
C TYR A 296 4.32 -33.86 22.54
N THR A 297 3.73 -33.16 21.59
CA THR A 297 2.33 -32.73 21.66
C THR A 297 1.37 -33.91 21.60
N LYS A 298 1.66 -34.91 20.76
CA LYS A 298 0.90 -36.17 20.69
C LYS A 298 0.93 -36.92 22.03
N GLU A 299 2.09 -37.06 22.62
CA GLU A 299 2.24 -37.71 23.96
C GLU A 299 1.43 -36.97 25.02
N LEU A 300 1.51 -35.62 25.02
CA LEU A 300 0.75 -34.78 25.97
C LEU A 300 -0.75 -34.94 25.81
N LEU A 301 -1.25 -34.86 24.56
CA LEU A 301 -2.68 -35.00 24.25
C LEU A 301 -3.22 -36.39 24.66
N ASN A 302 -2.49 -37.48 24.38
CA ASN A 302 -2.87 -38.83 24.73
C ASN A 302 -3.00 -38.97 26.25
N LEU A 303 -1.99 -38.52 27.02
CA LEU A 303 -1.99 -38.57 28.46
C LEU A 303 -3.19 -37.80 29.08
N VAL A 304 -3.48 -36.62 28.56
CA VAL A 304 -4.54 -35.77 29.08
C VAL A 304 -5.92 -36.30 28.71
N LYS A 305 -6.09 -36.90 27.54
CA LYS A 305 -7.37 -37.50 27.07
C LYS A 305 -7.72 -38.80 27.78
N GLU A 306 -6.73 -39.54 28.25
CA GLU A 306 -6.98 -40.77 29.05
C GLU A 306 -7.61 -40.46 30.41
N ASP A 307 -7.46 -39.27 30.94
CA ASP A 307 -8.04 -38.86 32.21
C ASP A 307 -9.36 -38.10 32.00
N ALA A 308 -10.48 -38.79 32.25
CA ALA A 308 -11.82 -38.21 32.05
C ALA A 308 -12.08 -36.94 32.90
N ARG A 309 -11.31 -36.69 33.97
CA ARG A 309 -11.45 -35.49 34.80
C ARG A 309 -11.12 -34.21 33.97
N PHE A 310 -10.18 -34.29 33.05
CA PHE A 310 -9.76 -33.14 32.26
C PHE A 310 -10.65 -32.92 31.03
N THR A 311 -11.12 -33.99 30.40
CA THR A 311 -11.99 -33.90 29.21
C THR A 311 -13.42 -33.45 29.56
N THR A 312 -13.88 -33.62 30.79
CA THR A 312 -15.20 -33.15 31.24
C THR A 312 -15.24 -31.67 31.61
N ILE A 313 -14.12 -31.04 31.82
CA ILE A 313 -14.02 -29.59 32.15
C ILE A 313 -14.00 -28.77 30.85
N PRO A 314 -15.07 -27.98 30.55
CA PRO A 314 -15.16 -27.27 29.26
C PRO A 314 -13.95 -26.41 28.90
N ALA A 315 -13.42 -25.67 29.88
CA ALA A 315 -12.24 -24.79 29.66
C ALA A 315 -10.93 -25.55 29.38
N ILE A 316 -10.81 -26.81 29.82
CA ILE A 316 -9.67 -27.66 29.49
C ILE A 316 -9.90 -28.35 28.16
N ASN A 317 -11.12 -28.85 27.95
CA ASN A 317 -11.49 -29.53 26.71
C ASN A 317 -11.35 -28.59 25.49
N GLU A 318 -11.71 -27.31 25.63
CA GLU A 318 -11.45 -26.28 24.62
C GLU A 318 -9.96 -26.17 24.26
N LYS A 319 -9.09 -26.18 25.27
CA LYS A 319 -7.62 -26.14 25.04
C LYS A 319 -7.07 -27.43 24.45
N ILE A 320 -7.64 -28.58 24.80
CA ILE A 320 -7.28 -29.86 24.18
C ILE A 320 -7.62 -29.82 22.69
N ASN A 321 -8.86 -29.44 22.37
CA ASN A 321 -9.31 -29.35 20.97
C ASN A 321 -8.49 -28.34 20.17
N MET A 322 -8.19 -27.18 20.73
CA MET A 322 -7.38 -26.14 20.10
C MET A 322 -5.94 -26.60 19.82
N LEU A 323 -5.33 -27.32 20.78
CA LEU A 323 -3.98 -27.87 20.60
C LEU A 323 -3.97 -29.00 19.56
N GLU A 324 -4.99 -29.82 19.53
CA GLU A 324 -5.14 -30.90 18.54
C GLU A 324 -5.35 -30.35 17.12
N GLU A 325 -6.23 -29.36 16.97
CA GLU A 325 -6.45 -28.67 15.71
C GLU A 325 -5.14 -28.02 15.21
N THR A 326 -4.45 -27.30 16.10
CA THR A 326 -3.14 -26.69 15.75
C THR A 326 -2.11 -27.74 15.34
N MET A 327 -2.08 -28.90 15.99
CA MET A 327 -1.17 -29.98 15.64
C MET A 327 -1.49 -30.58 14.27
N ASN A 328 -2.77 -30.85 14.01
CA ASN A 328 -3.22 -31.37 12.71
C ASN A 328 -2.93 -30.38 11.58
N ASP A 329 -3.20 -29.11 11.77
CA ASP A 329 -2.90 -28.05 10.80
C ASP A 329 -1.39 -27.93 10.54
N THR A 330 -0.55 -28.12 11.57
CA THR A 330 0.90 -28.11 11.44
C THR A 330 1.43 -29.28 10.60
N GLU A 331 0.80 -30.46 10.69
CA GLU A 331 1.15 -31.63 9.87
C GLU A 331 0.89 -31.37 8.36
N TYR A 332 -0.03 -30.43 8.02
CA TYR A 332 -0.32 -30.01 6.64
C TYR A 332 0.45 -28.76 6.21
N GLU A 333 1.51 -28.37 6.92
CA GLU A 333 2.33 -27.18 6.62
C GLU A 333 1.55 -25.86 6.52
N ILE A 334 0.45 -25.73 7.29
CA ILE A 334 -0.34 -24.49 7.30
C ILE A 334 0.40 -23.42 8.11
N GLU A 335 0.70 -22.28 7.48
CA GLU A 335 1.30 -21.13 8.15
C GLU A 335 0.35 -20.47 9.15
N TYR A 336 0.76 -20.41 10.43
CA TYR A 336 0.02 -19.70 11.47
C TYR A 336 0.38 -18.21 11.50
N SER A 337 -0.45 -17.39 10.90
CA SER A 337 -0.38 -15.96 11.06
C SER A 337 -1.79 -15.36 11.10
N LYS A 338 -2.01 -14.40 12.01
CA LYS A 338 -3.23 -13.57 12.00
C LYS A 338 -3.35 -12.73 10.74
N ASP A 339 -2.24 -12.50 10.06
CA ASP A 339 -2.15 -11.79 8.79
C ASP A 339 -1.78 -12.79 7.69
N LYS A 340 -2.77 -13.32 6.99
CA LYS A 340 -2.61 -14.35 5.96
C LYS A 340 -1.91 -13.83 4.69
N ASP A 341 -1.98 -12.54 4.44
CA ASP A 341 -1.38 -11.91 3.26
C ASP A 341 0.09 -11.54 3.47
N ALA A 342 0.53 -11.41 4.73
CA ALA A 342 1.92 -11.15 5.05
C ALA A 342 2.76 -12.42 4.87
N LYS A 343 3.95 -12.29 4.28
CA LYS A 343 4.89 -13.39 4.03
C LYS A 343 6.31 -13.00 4.43
N VAL A 344 7.14 -14.03 4.63
CA VAL A 344 8.56 -13.83 4.89
C VAL A 344 9.26 -13.35 3.62
N GLY A 345 9.92 -12.23 3.71
CA GLY A 345 10.82 -11.71 2.68
C GLY A 345 12.25 -11.61 3.20
N HIS A 346 13.22 -11.57 2.30
CA HIS A 346 14.63 -11.44 2.64
C HIS A 346 15.16 -10.08 2.19
N LYS A 347 15.91 -9.40 3.06
CA LYS A 347 16.68 -8.18 2.73
C LYS A 347 18.07 -8.54 2.24
N THR A 348 18.70 -9.49 2.92
CA THR A 348 20.01 -10.05 2.62
C THR A 348 19.94 -11.55 2.83
N ALA A 349 21.04 -12.27 2.55
CA ALA A 349 21.11 -13.71 2.81
C ALA A 349 20.80 -14.07 4.28
N ASP A 350 21.17 -13.17 5.21
CA ASP A 350 21.10 -13.43 6.67
C ASP A 350 19.96 -12.67 7.37
N THR A 351 19.30 -11.71 6.69
CA THR A 351 18.26 -10.89 7.30
C THR A 351 16.94 -11.05 6.57
N SER A 352 15.92 -11.45 7.32
CA SER A 352 14.55 -11.59 6.84
C SER A 352 13.60 -10.65 7.58
N PHE A 353 12.40 -10.44 7.03
CA PHE A 353 11.30 -9.75 7.65
C PHE A 353 10.01 -10.49 7.34
N PHE A 354 9.01 -10.36 8.20
CA PHE A 354 7.67 -10.86 7.95
C PHE A 354 6.73 -9.68 7.67
N GLY A 355 6.14 -9.62 6.49
CA GLY A 355 5.30 -8.50 6.13
C GLY A 355 5.07 -8.33 4.62
N TYR A 356 5.19 -7.11 4.17
CA TYR A 356 4.87 -6.67 2.81
C TYR A 356 6.04 -5.95 2.16
N LYS A 357 6.05 -5.95 0.83
CA LYS A 357 6.89 -5.07 0.02
C LYS A 357 6.02 -4.05 -0.70
N THR A 358 6.50 -2.83 -0.77
CA THR A 358 5.94 -1.80 -1.63
C THR A 358 7.01 -1.40 -2.64
N HIS A 359 6.74 -1.74 -3.89
CA HIS A 359 7.59 -1.37 -5.02
C HIS A 359 7.16 0.01 -5.46
N ILE A 360 8.11 0.93 -5.59
CA ILE A 360 7.85 2.33 -5.95
C ILE A 360 8.67 2.73 -7.18
N ALA A 361 8.09 3.59 -8.00
CA ALA A 361 8.77 4.33 -9.05
C ALA A 361 8.66 5.82 -8.71
N MET A 362 9.75 6.56 -8.84
CA MET A 362 9.78 8.00 -8.60
C MET A 362 10.67 8.72 -9.60
N THR A 363 10.43 10.01 -9.83
CA THR A 363 11.30 10.86 -10.65
C THR A 363 12.59 11.25 -9.90
N PRO A 364 13.63 11.77 -10.60
CA PRO A 364 14.84 12.32 -9.97
C PRO A 364 14.56 13.45 -8.97
N GLU A 365 13.46 14.20 -9.12
CA GLU A 365 12.98 15.22 -8.19
C GLU A 365 12.40 14.60 -6.91
N ARG A 366 12.32 13.26 -6.86
CA ARG A 366 11.82 12.45 -5.74
C ARG A 366 10.31 12.57 -5.56
N ILE A 367 9.56 12.66 -6.67
CA ILE A 367 8.11 12.52 -6.72
C ILE A 367 7.77 11.08 -7.12
N ILE A 368 7.02 10.37 -6.29
CA ILE A 368 6.58 9.00 -6.57
C ILE A 368 5.49 9.04 -7.63
N THR A 369 5.71 8.31 -8.72
CA THR A 369 4.82 8.26 -9.89
C THR A 369 3.99 7.00 -9.95
N ALA A 370 4.44 5.91 -9.31
CA ALA A 370 3.71 4.65 -9.24
C ALA A 370 4.10 3.86 -7.99
N ALA A 371 3.19 3.00 -7.52
CA ALA A 371 3.47 2.05 -6.46
C ALA A 371 2.65 0.76 -6.62
N VAL A 372 3.22 -0.36 -6.15
CA VAL A 372 2.58 -1.67 -6.11
C VAL A 372 2.88 -2.33 -4.77
N VAL A 373 1.85 -2.76 -4.04
CA VAL A 373 1.99 -3.49 -2.78
C VAL A 373 1.91 -4.99 -3.05
N THR A 374 2.89 -5.73 -2.56
CA THR A 374 2.95 -7.20 -2.63
C THR A 374 3.22 -7.80 -1.26
N SER A 375 3.02 -9.10 -1.11
CA SER A 375 3.55 -9.87 0.02
C SER A 375 5.08 -9.92 0.00
N GLY A 376 5.69 -10.17 1.17
CA GLY A 376 7.14 -10.01 1.38
C GLY A 376 8.04 -10.87 0.49
N GLU A 377 7.57 -12.04 0.04
CA GLU A 377 8.33 -13.01 -0.78
C GLU A 377 8.46 -12.62 -2.26
N LYS A 378 7.62 -11.68 -2.74
CA LYS A 378 7.59 -11.34 -4.17
C LYS A 378 8.89 -10.70 -4.65
N HIS A 379 9.29 -11.08 -5.86
CA HIS A 379 10.53 -10.61 -6.49
C HIS A 379 10.37 -9.21 -7.08
N ASP A 380 11.37 -8.35 -6.88
CA ASP A 380 11.30 -6.94 -7.24
C ASP A 380 11.30 -6.74 -8.76
N GLY A 381 12.13 -7.48 -9.49
CA GLY A 381 12.25 -7.41 -10.94
C GLY A 381 10.93 -7.61 -11.70
N LYS A 382 10.05 -8.48 -11.19
CA LYS A 382 8.75 -8.75 -11.81
C LYS A 382 7.76 -7.58 -11.74
N GLN A 383 8.08 -6.52 -11.01
CA GLN A 383 7.22 -5.34 -10.89
C GLN A 383 7.61 -4.18 -11.83
N LEU A 384 8.74 -4.30 -12.55
CA LEU A 384 9.25 -3.22 -13.43
C LEU A 384 8.20 -2.75 -14.43
N GLN A 385 7.66 -3.66 -15.22
CA GLN A 385 6.71 -3.33 -16.29
C GLN A 385 5.47 -2.64 -15.73
N LYS A 386 4.89 -3.20 -14.65
CA LYS A 386 3.70 -2.65 -14.00
C LYS A 386 3.94 -1.24 -13.43
N LEU A 387 5.13 -0.96 -12.89
CA LEU A 387 5.49 0.37 -12.40
C LEU A 387 5.69 1.37 -13.54
N VAL A 388 6.24 0.95 -14.67
CA VAL A 388 6.36 1.78 -15.89
C VAL A 388 4.98 2.13 -16.42
N GLU A 389 4.10 1.13 -16.63
CA GLU A 389 2.74 1.31 -17.13
C GLU A 389 1.93 2.24 -16.25
N LYS A 390 2.00 2.08 -14.92
CA LYS A 390 1.31 2.97 -13.96
C LYS A 390 1.88 4.40 -13.99
N SER A 391 3.19 4.57 -14.12
CA SER A 391 3.80 5.90 -14.26
C SER A 391 3.33 6.58 -15.54
N GLN A 392 3.24 5.84 -16.63
CA GLN A 392 2.73 6.33 -17.92
C GLN A 392 1.23 6.70 -17.82
N ALA A 393 0.42 5.86 -17.16
CA ALA A 393 -0.99 6.15 -16.91
C ALA A 393 -1.19 7.43 -16.07
N ASN A 394 -0.22 7.79 -15.24
CA ASN A 394 -0.19 9.02 -14.45
C ASN A 394 0.42 10.22 -15.21
N GLY A 395 0.65 10.11 -16.52
CA GLY A 395 1.06 11.21 -17.38
C GLY A 395 2.58 11.40 -17.52
N ILE A 396 3.40 10.42 -17.13
CA ILE A 396 4.86 10.46 -17.29
C ILE A 396 5.26 9.66 -18.54
N GLU A 397 5.88 10.32 -19.50
CA GLU A 397 6.56 9.67 -20.63
C GLU A 397 7.93 9.17 -20.13
N VAL A 398 8.05 7.84 -19.91
CA VAL A 398 9.25 7.24 -19.30
C VAL A 398 10.35 7.07 -20.34
N GLU A 399 11.44 7.81 -20.20
CA GLU A 399 12.62 7.73 -21.07
C GLU A 399 13.67 6.73 -20.58
N ALA A 400 13.79 6.58 -19.24
CA ALA A 400 14.73 5.66 -18.64
C ALA A 400 14.21 5.10 -17.32
N VAL A 401 14.56 3.85 -17.04
CA VAL A 401 14.34 3.18 -15.76
C VAL A 401 15.68 2.94 -15.09
N ILE A 402 15.78 3.33 -13.83
CA ILE A 402 16.98 3.17 -12.99
C ILE A 402 16.62 2.24 -11.84
N GLY A 403 17.37 1.16 -11.66
CA GLY A 403 17.08 0.20 -10.61
C GLY A 403 18.31 -0.57 -10.13
N ASP A 404 18.12 -1.43 -9.13
CA ASP A 404 19.16 -2.34 -8.68
C ASP A 404 19.28 -3.57 -9.63
N GLY A 405 20.20 -4.49 -9.32
CA GLY A 405 20.43 -5.68 -10.13
C GLY A 405 19.25 -6.66 -10.22
N ALA A 406 18.23 -6.52 -9.39
CA ALA A 406 17.01 -7.34 -9.47
C ALA A 406 16.16 -7.00 -10.70
N TYR A 407 16.28 -5.78 -11.22
CA TYR A 407 15.53 -5.32 -12.39
C TYR A 407 16.18 -5.69 -13.74
N SER A 408 17.40 -6.25 -13.73
CA SER A 408 18.14 -6.64 -14.95
C SER A 408 17.80 -8.04 -15.48
N GLU A 409 16.60 -8.55 -15.21
CA GLU A 409 16.10 -9.78 -15.80
C GLU A 409 15.95 -9.63 -17.32
N LYS A 410 16.18 -10.72 -18.05
CA LYS A 410 16.11 -10.72 -19.53
C LYS A 410 14.81 -10.10 -20.07
N GLU A 411 13.68 -10.51 -19.50
CA GLU A 411 12.34 -10.03 -19.87
C GLU A 411 12.20 -8.52 -19.69
N ASN A 412 12.82 -7.95 -18.66
CA ASN A 412 12.79 -6.50 -18.41
C ASN A 412 13.66 -5.72 -19.39
N ILE A 413 14.82 -6.28 -19.77
CA ILE A 413 15.70 -5.67 -20.79
C ILE A 413 14.99 -5.67 -22.14
N GLU A 414 14.36 -6.81 -22.53
CA GLU A 414 13.57 -6.93 -23.76
C GLU A 414 12.41 -5.92 -23.78
N TYR A 415 11.63 -5.86 -22.70
CA TYR A 415 10.52 -4.90 -22.56
C TYR A 415 10.98 -3.44 -22.72
N CYS A 416 12.11 -3.08 -22.11
CA CYS A 416 12.64 -1.72 -22.20
C CYS A 416 13.14 -1.41 -23.63
N GLU A 417 13.82 -2.35 -24.30
CA GLU A 417 14.25 -2.18 -25.69
C GLU A 417 13.04 -2.01 -26.63
N GLU A 418 12.00 -2.84 -26.49
CA GLU A 418 10.78 -2.78 -27.31
C GLU A 418 10.03 -1.45 -27.16
N ASN A 419 10.07 -0.85 -25.97
CA ASN A 419 9.38 0.41 -25.67
C ASN A 419 10.31 1.65 -25.80
N ASN A 420 11.53 1.50 -26.30
CA ASN A 420 12.54 2.55 -26.41
C ASN A 420 12.87 3.23 -25.05
N ILE A 421 12.87 2.45 -23.98
CA ILE A 421 13.20 2.88 -22.62
C ILE A 421 14.63 2.43 -22.30
N LYS A 422 15.46 3.33 -21.78
CA LYS A 422 16.83 2.99 -21.35
C LYS A 422 16.78 2.34 -19.97
N LEU A 423 17.36 1.14 -19.81
CA LEU A 423 17.41 0.46 -18.52
C LEU A 423 18.80 0.61 -17.87
N ALA A 424 18.91 1.42 -16.84
CA ALA A 424 20.13 1.55 -16.02
C ALA A 424 20.05 0.65 -14.77
N SER A 425 20.26 -0.65 -14.97
CA SER A 425 20.34 -1.68 -13.92
C SER A 425 21.54 -2.57 -14.17
N LYS A 426 22.36 -2.83 -13.14
CA LYS A 426 23.55 -3.67 -13.25
C LYS A 426 23.14 -5.13 -13.35
N LEU A 427 23.70 -5.85 -14.30
CA LEU A 427 23.53 -7.30 -14.37
C LEU A 427 24.07 -7.97 -13.10
N SER A 428 23.38 -9.02 -12.66
CA SER A 428 23.83 -9.81 -11.52
C SER A 428 25.18 -10.45 -11.78
N ASN A 429 26.00 -10.62 -10.74
CA ASN A 429 27.32 -11.28 -10.85
C ASN A 429 27.19 -12.70 -11.44
N PHE A 430 26.07 -13.35 -11.26
CA PHE A 430 25.80 -14.66 -11.85
C PHE A 430 25.77 -14.61 -13.38
N VAL A 431 25.16 -13.58 -13.96
CA VAL A 431 25.08 -13.37 -15.41
C VAL A 431 26.44 -12.89 -15.95
N THR A 432 27.12 -11.98 -15.25
CA THR A 432 28.39 -11.39 -15.73
C THR A 432 29.56 -12.33 -15.64
N HIS A 433 29.67 -13.11 -14.56
CA HIS A 433 30.84 -13.97 -14.27
C HIS A 433 30.51 -15.47 -14.40
N GLY A 434 29.23 -15.84 -14.54
CA GLY A 434 28.79 -17.23 -14.56
C GLY A 434 29.20 -18.00 -13.28
N ASN A 435 29.31 -19.33 -13.37
CA ASN A 435 29.77 -20.16 -12.26
C ASN A 435 31.29 -20.08 -12.01
N SER A 436 32.02 -19.18 -12.71
CA SER A 436 33.49 -19.13 -12.65
C SER A 436 34.06 -18.74 -11.30
N GLN A 437 33.29 -18.07 -10.42
CA GLN A 437 33.74 -17.74 -9.07
C GLN A 437 33.82 -18.96 -8.11
N ARG A 438 33.17 -20.08 -8.44
CA ARG A 438 33.17 -21.28 -7.58
C ARG A 438 34.29 -22.28 -7.87
N ASN A 439 34.95 -22.19 -9.04
CA ASN A 439 35.98 -23.16 -9.40
C ASN A 439 37.09 -22.53 -10.26
N ASN A 440 38.14 -22.01 -9.63
CA ASN A 440 39.43 -21.70 -10.30
C ASN A 440 40.13 -22.96 -10.88
N ASN A 441 39.39 -24.05 -11.08
CA ASN A 441 39.91 -25.33 -11.52
C ASN A 441 39.83 -25.52 -13.03
N PHE A 442 39.26 -24.54 -13.77
CA PHE A 442 39.09 -24.65 -15.22
C PHE A 442 39.45 -23.32 -15.88
N GLU A 443 40.37 -23.35 -16.85
CA GLU A 443 40.78 -22.20 -17.64
C GLU A 443 40.37 -22.37 -19.10
N TYR A 444 39.91 -21.27 -19.71
CA TYR A 444 39.51 -21.29 -21.13
C TYR A 444 40.71 -21.11 -22.04
N ASN A 445 41.01 -22.13 -22.88
CA ASN A 445 41.99 -22.00 -23.94
C ASN A 445 41.33 -21.41 -25.21
N LYS A 446 41.71 -20.16 -25.54
CA LYS A 446 41.13 -19.41 -26.67
C LYS A 446 41.44 -20.05 -28.02
N ASP A 447 42.64 -20.63 -28.19
CA ASP A 447 43.10 -21.18 -29.46
C ASP A 447 42.35 -22.48 -29.79
N ALA A 448 42.12 -23.31 -28.76
CA ALA A 448 41.38 -24.57 -28.91
C ALA A 448 39.88 -24.43 -28.79
N GLY A 449 39.38 -23.26 -28.27
CA GLY A 449 37.95 -23.06 -27.98
C GLY A 449 37.39 -24.01 -26.93
N MET A 450 38.22 -24.51 -26.01
CA MET A 450 37.92 -25.53 -25.01
C MET A 450 38.44 -25.14 -23.63
N TYR A 451 37.82 -25.67 -22.59
CA TYR A 451 38.31 -25.52 -21.22
C TYR A 451 39.36 -26.58 -20.87
N VAL A 452 40.36 -26.15 -20.11
CA VAL A 452 41.43 -26.99 -19.56
C VAL A 452 41.27 -27.02 -18.04
N CYS A 453 41.28 -28.20 -17.42
CA CYS A 453 41.17 -28.34 -15.98
C CYS A 453 42.53 -28.06 -15.28
N LYS A 454 42.49 -27.88 -13.96
CA LYS A 454 43.69 -27.62 -13.11
C LYS A 454 44.79 -28.69 -13.30
N ALA A 455 44.41 -29.91 -13.66
CA ALA A 455 45.39 -31.00 -13.96
C ALA A 455 45.95 -30.92 -15.38
N GLY A 456 45.64 -29.92 -16.18
CA GLY A 456 46.13 -29.73 -17.55
C GLY A 456 45.35 -30.52 -18.61
N HIS A 457 44.27 -31.21 -18.24
CA HIS A 457 43.46 -31.94 -19.23
C HIS A 457 42.46 -31.03 -19.91
N MET A 458 42.44 -31.03 -21.23
CA MET A 458 41.47 -30.32 -22.05
C MET A 458 40.18 -31.12 -22.17
N ALA A 459 39.02 -30.40 -22.23
CA ALA A 459 37.75 -31.02 -22.54
C ALA A 459 37.79 -31.70 -23.92
N ILE A 460 37.18 -32.87 -24.02
CA ILE A 460 37.18 -33.71 -25.25
C ILE A 460 35.99 -33.41 -26.17
N LYS A 461 34.95 -32.79 -25.62
CA LYS A 461 33.73 -32.47 -26.35
C LYS A 461 33.04 -31.25 -25.70
N LYS A 462 32.37 -30.44 -26.52
CA LYS A 462 31.43 -29.42 -26.05
C LYS A 462 30.06 -29.60 -26.68
N GLN A 463 29.00 -29.23 -25.95
CA GLN A 463 27.64 -29.37 -26.42
C GLN A 463 26.76 -28.27 -25.77
N LYS A 464 25.97 -27.59 -26.60
CA LYS A 464 24.92 -26.70 -26.11
C LYS A 464 23.73 -27.51 -25.63
N GLN A 465 23.22 -27.22 -24.43
CA GLN A 465 22.05 -27.88 -23.88
C GLN A 465 21.28 -26.96 -22.97
N LYS A 466 19.98 -27.26 -22.79
CA LYS A 466 19.15 -26.57 -21.83
C LYS A 466 19.14 -27.35 -20.53
N ILE A 467 19.52 -26.71 -19.44
CA ILE A 467 19.46 -27.28 -18.09
C ILE A 467 18.26 -26.66 -17.38
N ARG A 468 17.40 -27.53 -16.82
CA ARG A 468 16.30 -27.08 -15.94
C ARG A 468 16.87 -26.67 -14.58
N ASP A 469 16.33 -25.58 -14.03
CA ASP A 469 16.66 -25.18 -12.66
C ASP A 469 16.12 -26.22 -11.68
N THR A 470 16.94 -26.60 -10.69
CA THR A 470 16.56 -27.60 -9.67
C THR A 470 15.54 -27.05 -8.68
N LYS A 471 15.45 -25.72 -8.53
CA LYS A 471 14.52 -25.04 -7.60
C LYS A 471 13.24 -24.56 -8.29
N ASN A 472 13.31 -24.27 -9.60
CA ASN A 472 12.17 -23.81 -10.37
C ASN A 472 12.12 -24.54 -11.71
N GLN A 473 11.30 -25.59 -11.80
CA GLN A 473 11.26 -26.52 -12.95
C GLN A 473 10.82 -25.86 -14.27
N ASP A 474 10.22 -24.66 -14.21
CA ASP A 474 9.77 -23.92 -15.38
C ASP A 474 10.89 -23.06 -16.00
N LEU A 475 11.99 -22.86 -15.28
CA LEU A 475 13.14 -22.11 -15.78
C LEU A 475 14.16 -23.03 -16.44
N THR A 476 14.46 -22.74 -17.70
CA THR A 476 15.53 -23.44 -18.46
C THR A 476 16.65 -22.43 -18.75
N THR A 477 17.89 -22.85 -18.48
CA THR A 477 19.09 -22.05 -18.78
C THR A 477 19.87 -22.70 -19.92
N ASP A 478 20.18 -21.93 -20.96
CA ASP A 478 21.07 -22.38 -22.02
C ASP A 478 22.50 -22.42 -21.50
N VAL A 479 23.13 -23.59 -21.61
CA VAL A 479 24.51 -23.82 -21.18
C VAL A 479 25.34 -24.50 -22.27
N GLU A 480 26.60 -24.15 -22.30
CA GLU A 480 27.60 -24.91 -23.05
C GLU A 480 28.31 -25.83 -22.07
N SER A 481 28.14 -27.15 -22.25
CA SER A 481 28.72 -28.16 -21.39
C SER A 481 29.99 -28.70 -22.05
N TYR A 482 31.08 -28.66 -21.32
CA TYR A 482 32.38 -29.16 -21.68
C TYR A 482 32.61 -30.50 -20.98
N PHE A 483 32.86 -31.54 -21.74
CA PHE A 483 33.01 -32.90 -21.24
C PHE A 483 34.50 -33.26 -21.14
N PHE A 484 34.87 -33.85 -20.02
CA PHE A 484 36.22 -34.30 -19.74
C PHE A 484 36.31 -35.83 -19.74
N ASP A 485 37.50 -36.35 -20.06
CA ASP A 485 37.77 -37.79 -20.08
C ASP A 485 37.71 -38.36 -18.65
N VAL A 486 36.70 -39.19 -18.40
CA VAL A 486 36.43 -39.77 -17.07
C VAL A 486 37.56 -40.69 -16.61
N GLU A 487 38.21 -41.41 -17.53
CA GLU A 487 39.31 -42.31 -17.18
C GLU A 487 40.48 -41.51 -16.60
N LYS A 488 40.78 -40.34 -17.17
CA LYS A 488 41.80 -39.43 -16.63
C LYS A 488 41.37 -38.84 -15.31
N CYS A 489 40.09 -38.58 -15.10
CA CYS A 489 39.55 -38.03 -13.84
C CYS A 489 39.63 -39.04 -12.68
N LYS A 490 39.47 -40.35 -12.95
CA LYS A 490 39.60 -41.40 -11.93
C LYS A 490 40.99 -41.44 -11.27
N HIS A 491 42.03 -41.17 -12.04
CA HIS A 491 43.42 -41.20 -11.59
C HIS A 491 44.04 -39.81 -11.32
N CYS A 492 43.19 -38.78 -11.34
CA CYS A 492 43.63 -37.39 -11.19
C CYS A 492 44.08 -37.09 -9.76
N PRO A 493 45.25 -36.43 -9.54
CA PRO A 493 45.71 -36.02 -8.22
C PRO A 493 44.78 -34.97 -7.58
N TYR A 494 43.98 -34.26 -8.35
CA TYR A 494 43.01 -33.24 -7.88
C TYR A 494 41.55 -33.75 -7.92
N LYS A 495 41.34 -35.07 -7.78
CA LYS A 495 39.99 -35.66 -7.87
C LYS A 495 39.10 -35.26 -6.68
N GLU A 496 39.65 -35.01 -5.49
CA GLU A 496 38.90 -34.62 -4.32
C GLU A 496 38.16 -33.28 -4.57
N GLY A 497 36.84 -33.27 -4.34
CA GLY A 497 35.98 -32.10 -4.61
C GLY A 497 35.74 -31.78 -6.08
N CYS A 498 36.42 -32.48 -7.02
CA CYS A 498 36.26 -32.31 -8.47
C CYS A 498 35.50 -33.44 -9.14
N TYR A 499 35.89 -34.71 -8.87
CA TYR A 499 35.29 -35.90 -9.49
C TYR A 499 34.59 -36.77 -8.44
N LYS A 500 33.35 -37.17 -8.71
CA LYS A 500 32.61 -38.10 -7.85
C LYS A 500 32.86 -39.53 -8.33
N GLU A 501 33.31 -40.39 -7.42
CA GLU A 501 33.62 -41.80 -7.75
C GLU A 501 32.36 -42.50 -8.31
N GLY A 502 32.53 -43.25 -9.40
CA GLY A 502 31.44 -43.92 -10.12
C GLY A 502 30.66 -43.03 -11.09
N ALA A 503 30.99 -41.74 -11.20
CA ALA A 503 30.32 -40.86 -12.16
C ALA A 503 30.62 -41.29 -13.61
N LYS A 504 29.58 -41.40 -14.46
CA LYS A 504 29.66 -41.76 -15.89
C LYS A 504 30.18 -40.63 -16.77
N SER A 505 30.15 -39.39 -16.28
CA SER A 505 30.62 -38.21 -17.01
C SER A 505 31.19 -37.17 -16.04
N LYS A 506 32.17 -36.39 -16.49
CA LYS A 506 32.65 -35.19 -15.84
C LYS A 506 32.41 -34.03 -16.78
N THR A 507 31.60 -33.07 -16.36
CA THR A 507 31.26 -31.89 -17.15
C THR A 507 31.61 -30.61 -16.41
N TYR A 508 31.93 -29.58 -17.17
CA TYR A 508 31.98 -28.18 -16.74
C TYR A 508 31.00 -27.38 -17.60
N ASN A 509 30.02 -26.78 -16.95
CA ASN A 509 28.94 -26.08 -17.62
C ASN A 509 29.17 -24.56 -17.53
N VAL A 510 29.10 -23.92 -18.68
CA VAL A 510 29.20 -22.45 -18.81
C VAL A 510 27.87 -21.94 -19.34
N THR A 511 27.26 -21.01 -18.59
CA THR A 511 26.03 -20.36 -19.03
C THR A 511 26.29 -19.53 -20.28
N ILE A 512 25.49 -19.74 -21.34
CA ILE A 512 25.57 -18.93 -22.56
C ILE A 512 24.86 -17.62 -22.28
N LYS A 513 25.60 -16.50 -22.35
CA LYS A 513 25.01 -15.16 -22.29
C LYS A 513 24.18 -14.94 -23.55
N SER A 514 22.93 -14.49 -23.38
CA SER A 514 22.12 -14.09 -24.52
C SER A 514 22.69 -12.82 -25.16
N ASP A 515 22.44 -12.62 -26.44
CA ASP A 515 22.86 -11.41 -27.18
C ASP A 515 22.38 -10.11 -26.49
N ILE A 516 21.21 -10.16 -25.86
CA ILE A 516 20.63 -9.06 -25.07
C ILE A 516 21.50 -8.72 -23.86
N HIS A 517 21.95 -9.74 -23.11
CA HIS A 517 22.85 -9.50 -21.98
C HIS A 517 24.20 -8.98 -22.42
N ILE A 518 24.71 -9.40 -23.58
CA ILE A 518 25.97 -8.88 -24.13
C ILE A 518 25.81 -7.40 -24.48
N LYS A 519 24.77 -7.03 -25.23
CA LYS A 519 24.46 -5.62 -25.53
C LYS A 519 24.30 -4.78 -24.26
N HIS A 520 23.62 -5.32 -23.27
CA HIS A 520 23.43 -4.60 -22.00
C HIS A 520 24.76 -4.45 -21.24
N MET A 521 25.67 -5.42 -21.31
CA MET A 521 27.03 -5.30 -20.73
C MET A 521 27.80 -4.16 -21.42
N ASP A 522 27.75 -4.07 -22.76
CA ASP A 522 28.39 -3.00 -23.50
C ASP A 522 27.80 -1.63 -23.13
N TYR A 523 26.47 -1.57 -22.96
CA TYR A 523 25.80 -0.36 -22.48
C TYR A 523 26.24 0.03 -21.07
N MET A 524 26.45 -0.91 -20.16
CA MET A 524 26.92 -0.63 -18.77
C MET A 524 28.28 0.07 -18.73
N GLU A 525 29.12 -0.05 -19.76
CA GLU A 525 30.43 0.62 -19.83
C GLU A 525 30.34 2.09 -20.31
N THR A 526 29.19 2.51 -20.85
CA THR A 526 28.98 3.86 -21.37
C THR A 526 28.90 4.91 -20.25
N GLU A 527 29.29 6.16 -20.54
CA GLU A 527 29.14 7.27 -19.60
C GLU A 527 27.66 7.55 -19.30
N GLU A 528 26.78 7.42 -20.32
CA GLU A 528 25.35 7.59 -20.14
C GLU A 528 24.77 6.65 -19.06
N PHE A 529 25.15 5.38 -19.10
CA PHE A 529 24.74 4.42 -18.07
C PHE A 529 25.22 4.84 -16.68
N LYS A 530 26.49 5.28 -16.56
CA LYS A 530 27.09 5.67 -15.30
C LYS A 530 26.40 6.90 -14.70
N GLU A 531 26.06 7.88 -15.52
CA GLU A 531 25.30 9.06 -15.13
C GLU A 531 23.89 8.67 -14.63
N LEU A 532 23.15 7.88 -15.40
CA LEU A 532 21.82 7.41 -15.02
C LEU A 532 21.87 6.61 -13.71
N TYR A 533 22.77 5.63 -13.63
CA TYR A 533 22.88 4.77 -12.46
C TYR A 533 23.30 5.52 -11.19
N SER A 534 24.04 6.61 -11.33
CA SER A 534 24.42 7.47 -10.20
C SER A 534 23.22 8.06 -9.45
N GLU A 535 22.08 8.22 -10.11
CA GLU A 535 20.85 8.74 -9.53
C GLU A 535 20.15 7.78 -8.55
N ARG A 536 20.52 6.49 -8.56
CA ARG A 536 19.85 5.43 -7.79
C ARG A 536 19.77 5.71 -6.28
N TYR A 537 20.79 6.34 -5.69
CA TYR A 537 20.81 6.62 -4.25
C TYR A 537 19.62 7.47 -3.77
N LYS A 538 18.98 8.22 -4.67
CA LYS A 538 17.85 9.11 -4.32
C LYS A 538 16.66 8.34 -3.79
N ILE A 539 16.44 7.09 -4.24
CA ILE A 539 15.31 6.28 -3.80
C ILE A 539 15.53 5.70 -2.40
N GLU A 540 16.76 5.43 -2.01
CA GLU A 540 17.09 4.98 -0.66
C GLU A 540 16.73 6.05 0.39
N ALA A 541 17.00 7.33 0.07
CA ALA A 541 16.59 8.45 0.90
C ALA A 541 15.06 8.59 0.97
N LYS A 542 14.33 8.31 -0.13
CA LYS A 542 12.86 8.32 -0.15
C LYS A 542 12.30 7.17 0.69
N ASN A 543 12.84 5.97 0.58
CA ASN A 543 12.45 4.82 1.38
C ASN A 543 12.67 5.06 2.89
N SER A 544 13.77 5.69 3.27
CA SER A 544 14.04 6.10 4.64
C SER A 544 13.04 7.15 5.15
N GLU A 545 12.69 8.15 4.33
CA GLU A 545 11.69 9.17 4.66
C GLU A 545 10.31 8.56 4.92
N LEU A 546 9.86 7.64 4.07
CA LEU A 546 8.59 6.92 4.23
C LEU A 546 8.51 6.18 5.57
N LYS A 547 9.58 5.48 5.94
CA LYS A 547 9.62 4.71 7.19
C LYS A 547 9.70 5.59 8.43
N SER A 548 10.62 6.55 8.45
CA SER A 548 10.91 7.35 9.64
C SER A 548 9.84 8.40 9.92
N GLN A 549 9.38 9.11 8.88
CA GLN A 549 8.48 10.25 9.04
C GLN A 549 7.01 9.92 8.86
N PHE A 550 6.69 8.97 7.96
CA PHE A 550 5.29 8.66 7.61
C PHE A 550 4.80 7.32 8.16
N GLY A 551 5.59 6.67 9.02
CA GLY A 551 5.16 5.46 9.73
C GLY A 551 4.96 4.23 8.86
N TYR A 552 5.72 4.11 7.77
CA TYR A 552 5.58 3.03 6.80
C TYR A 552 6.56 1.87 7.03
N ASP A 553 7.14 1.77 8.21
CA ASP A 553 8.03 0.65 8.61
C ASP A 553 7.27 -0.53 9.21
N THR A 554 6.08 -0.28 9.81
CA THR A 554 5.22 -1.29 10.41
C THR A 554 3.77 -1.09 9.98
N ALA A 555 3.09 -2.16 9.61
CA ALA A 555 1.69 -2.14 9.24
C ALA A 555 0.80 -1.80 10.45
N ASN A 556 -0.20 -0.95 10.25
CA ASN A 556 -1.17 -0.57 11.27
C ASN A 556 -2.50 -1.35 11.17
N ALA A 557 -2.59 -2.26 10.21
CA ALA A 557 -3.71 -3.15 9.97
C ALA A 557 -3.23 -4.44 9.29
N CYS A 558 -4.02 -5.51 9.41
CA CYS A 558 -3.79 -6.77 8.70
C CYS A 558 -4.30 -6.72 7.28
N GLY A 559 -3.70 -7.55 6.42
CA GLY A 559 -4.12 -7.80 5.06
C GLY A 559 -3.61 -6.77 4.06
N LYS A 560 -3.49 -7.21 2.80
CA LYS A 560 -2.99 -6.39 1.68
C LYS A 560 -3.78 -5.08 1.53
N ASN A 561 -5.10 -5.10 1.73
CA ASN A 561 -5.92 -3.89 1.68
C ASN A 561 -5.55 -2.87 2.77
N GLY A 562 -5.28 -3.35 3.99
CA GLY A 562 -4.89 -2.48 5.11
C GLY A 562 -3.60 -1.74 4.84
N ILE A 563 -2.56 -2.46 4.40
CA ILE A 563 -1.26 -1.84 4.07
C ILE A 563 -1.36 -0.96 2.81
N THR A 564 -2.21 -1.29 1.85
CA THR A 564 -2.45 -0.44 0.66
C THR A 564 -3.06 0.91 1.06
N ILE A 565 -4.04 0.94 1.97
CA ILE A 565 -4.64 2.18 2.48
C ILE A 565 -3.62 3.01 3.28
N GLN A 566 -2.81 2.35 4.11
CA GLN A 566 -1.72 3.02 4.85
C GLN A 566 -0.69 3.61 3.87
N GLY A 567 -0.26 2.83 2.88
CA GLY A 567 0.66 3.25 1.84
C GLY A 567 0.13 4.41 1.02
N ALA A 568 -1.14 4.34 0.61
CA ALA A 568 -1.81 5.40 -0.14
C ALA A 568 -1.68 6.77 0.56
N SER A 569 -1.94 6.80 1.87
CA SER A 569 -1.80 8.03 2.68
C SER A 569 -0.34 8.47 2.83
N ALA A 570 0.57 7.53 3.07
CA ALA A 570 2.00 7.85 3.26
C ALA A 570 2.64 8.39 1.97
N LEU A 571 2.38 7.73 0.83
CA LEU A 571 2.89 8.12 -0.49
C LEU A 571 2.34 9.48 -0.93
N PHE A 572 1.04 9.71 -0.69
CA PHE A 572 0.41 11.01 -0.94
C PHE A 572 1.09 12.13 -0.15
N LEU A 573 1.21 11.97 1.17
CA LEU A 573 1.79 13.00 2.04
C LEU A 573 3.26 13.26 1.75
N VAL A 574 4.05 12.22 1.45
CA VAL A 574 5.48 12.40 1.13
C VAL A 574 5.67 13.14 -0.19
N ASN A 575 4.79 12.89 -1.18
CA ASN A 575 4.82 13.62 -2.45
C ASN A 575 4.45 15.09 -2.25
N ILE A 576 3.33 15.38 -1.58
CA ILE A 576 2.91 16.77 -1.31
C ILE A 576 3.97 17.52 -0.52
N LYS A 577 4.55 16.92 0.51
CA LYS A 577 5.65 17.54 1.26
C LYS A 577 6.84 17.88 0.37
N ARG A 578 7.16 16.99 -0.58
CA ARG A 578 8.24 17.23 -1.53
C ARG A 578 7.90 18.34 -2.53
N ILE A 579 6.67 18.38 -3.05
CA ILE A 579 6.19 19.42 -3.96
C ILE A 579 6.26 20.79 -3.29
N ILE A 580 5.74 20.93 -2.06
CA ILE A 580 5.80 22.17 -1.28
C ILE A 580 7.24 22.64 -1.17
N LYS A 581 8.16 21.77 -0.74
CA LYS A 581 9.58 22.11 -0.59
C LYS A 581 10.22 22.56 -1.90
N LEU A 582 9.92 21.89 -3.02
CA LEU A 582 10.49 22.25 -4.33
C LEU A 582 9.91 23.56 -4.84
N LYS A 583 8.63 23.86 -4.56
CA LYS A 583 7.99 25.13 -4.87
C LYS A 583 8.63 26.29 -4.11
N GLU A 584 8.89 26.13 -2.81
CA GLU A 584 9.60 27.11 -1.99
C GLU A 584 11.01 27.41 -2.52
N LEU A 585 11.77 26.35 -2.88
CA LEU A 585 13.11 26.50 -3.46
C LEU A 585 13.09 27.24 -4.81
N LYS A 586 12.08 26.97 -5.67
CA LYS A 586 11.90 27.71 -6.93
C LYS A 586 11.62 29.20 -6.69
N GLN A 587 10.79 29.52 -5.70
CA GLN A 587 10.50 30.92 -5.36
C GLN A 587 11.73 31.64 -4.83
N GLN A 588 12.56 31.01 -4.01
CA GLN A 588 13.81 31.56 -3.49
C GLN A 588 14.87 31.79 -4.61
N ASN A 589 14.90 30.97 -5.65
CA ASN A 589 15.84 31.10 -6.75
C ASN A 589 15.40 32.15 -7.79
N ASN A 590 14.13 32.50 -7.84
CA ASN A 590 13.55 33.46 -8.78
C ASN A 590 13.35 34.88 -8.18
N GLY A 591 13.56 35.07 -6.87
CA GLY A 591 13.53 36.36 -6.16
C GLY A 591 14.93 36.84 -5.79
#